data_0d26e85552a88d544b2981389579cb55
#
_entry.id   0d26e85552a88d544b2981389579cb55
#
_cell.length_a   1.000
_cell.length_b   1.000
_cell.length_c   1.000
_cell.angle_alpha   90.00
_cell.angle_beta   90.00
_cell.angle_gamma   90.00
#
_symmetry.space_group_name_H-M   'P 1'
#
loop_
_entity.id
_entity.type
_entity.pdbx_description
1 polymer ?
#
loop_
_entity_poly.entity_id
_entity_poly.type
_entity_poly.pdbx_seq_one_letter_code
_entity_poly.pdbx_strand_id
1 'polypeptide(L)'
;LLGQDPYIQKGQAHGLAFSVEDKQARIPPSLKNIYKELKDDISVEPPNHANLTDWAKQGILMLNVVLTVREGQSNSHKNRGWENFTDEIIRLVNSKKETVVFVLWGKPAQKKTPLIDAQRHVIVQGAHPSPLARGFLGSRPFSKTNQALENAGRGAIDWRIKD
;
A
#
# COMPACT_ATOMS: atom_id res chain seq x y z
N LEU A 1 -1.17 -2.56 3.84
CA LEU A 1 -1.39 -1.86 2.58
C LEU A 1 -1.27 -2.82 1.41
N LEU A 2 -2.31 -2.96 0.61
CA LEU A 2 -2.34 -3.84 -0.56
C LEU A 2 -2.10 -3.04 -1.83
N GLY A 3 -1.15 -3.51 -2.64
CA GLY A 3 -0.96 -3.11 -4.04
C GLY A 3 -1.43 -4.21 -4.99
N GLN A 4 -1.28 -3.99 -6.29
CA GLN A 4 -1.77 -4.90 -7.32
C GLN A 4 -0.66 -5.84 -7.81
N ASP A 5 0.33 -5.35 -8.53
CA ASP A 5 1.48 -6.09 -9.03
C ASP A 5 2.74 -5.20 -9.03
N PRO A 6 3.93 -5.77 -9.19
CA PRO A 6 5.17 -4.98 -9.17
C PRO A 6 5.28 -4.01 -10.35
N TYR A 7 6.11 -2.99 -10.18
CA TYR A 7 6.51 -2.12 -11.30
C TYR A 7 7.18 -2.94 -12.42
N ILE A 8 6.93 -2.53 -13.65
CA ILE A 8 7.28 -3.31 -14.84
C ILE A 8 8.67 -3.04 -15.40
N GLN A 9 9.34 -1.99 -14.96
CA GLN A 9 10.68 -1.66 -15.43
C GLN A 9 11.73 -2.39 -14.60
N LYS A 10 12.77 -2.87 -15.26
CA LYS A 10 13.89 -3.54 -14.61
C LYS A 10 14.50 -2.66 -13.50
N GLY A 11 14.74 -3.26 -12.33
CA GLY A 11 15.36 -2.58 -11.21
C GLY A 11 14.45 -1.68 -10.37
N GLN A 12 13.14 -1.59 -10.68
CA GLN A 12 12.22 -0.79 -9.88
C GLN A 12 11.72 -1.52 -8.63
N ALA A 13 11.08 -2.67 -8.82
CA ALA A 13 10.44 -3.42 -7.73
C ALA A 13 11.47 -4.11 -6.83
N HIS A 14 11.23 -4.07 -5.52
CA HIS A 14 12.09 -4.74 -4.53
C HIS A 14 11.30 -5.39 -3.39
N GLY A 15 10.06 -5.80 -3.66
CA GLY A 15 9.23 -6.55 -2.70
C GLY A 15 8.31 -5.71 -1.83
N LEU A 16 8.40 -4.39 -1.88
CA LEU A 16 7.49 -3.48 -1.18
C LEU A 16 6.56 -2.80 -2.19
N ALA A 17 5.25 -3.01 -2.05
CA ALA A 17 4.26 -2.40 -2.95
C ALA A 17 4.43 -0.87 -3.02
N PHE A 18 4.35 -0.31 -4.21
CA PHE A 18 4.54 1.10 -4.55
C PHE A 18 5.96 1.64 -4.41
N SER A 19 6.89 0.92 -3.78
CA SER A 19 8.26 1.35 -3.53
C SER A 19 9.19 1.04 -4.70
N VAL A 20 10.19 1.90 -4.91
CA VAL A 20 11.30 1.68 -5.84
C VAL A 20 12.60 1.62 -5.05
N GLU A 21 13.44 0.63 -5.32
CA GLU A 21 14.68 0.42 -4.57
C GLU A 21 15.69 1.55 -4.77
N ASP A 22 15.94 1.90 -6.03
CA ASP A 22 16.91 2.92 -6.39
C ASP A 22 16.39 4.32 -6.04
N LYS A 23 17.04 4.97 -5.09
CA LYS A 23 16.71 6.35 -4.69
C LYS A 23 16.95 7.39 -5.79
N GLN A 24 17.76 7.09 -6.79
CA GLN A 24 17.99 7.97 -7.93
C GLN A 24 16.95 7.79 -9.04
N ALA A 25 16.14 6.74 -8.97
CA ALA A 25 15.14 6.47 -9.98
C ALA A 25 14.01 7.51 -9.95
N ARG A 26 13.38 7.67 -11.10
CA ARG A 26 12.20 8.56 -11.23
C ARG A 26 11.05 8.05 -10.36
N ILE A 27 10.41 8.95 -9.64
CA ILE A 27 9.21 8.63 -8.83
C ILE A 27 8.05 8.25 -9.76
N PRO A 28 7.47 7.03 -9.60
CA PRO A 28 6.34 6.60 -10.42
C PRO A 28 5.10 7.49 -10.24
N PRO A 29 4.22 7.59 -11.26
CA PRO A 29 3.03 8.45 -11.19
C PRO A 29 2.09 8.16 -10.03
N SER A 30 1.84 6.88 -9.72
CA SER A 30 1.00 6.52 -8.55
C SER A 30 1.61 7.00 -7.24
N LEU A 31 2.92 6.87 -7.08
CA LEU A 31 3.62 7.32 -5.88
C LEU A 31 3.67 8.85 -5.78
N LYS A 32 3.71 9.56 -6.90
CA LYS A 32 3.57 11.04 -6.88
C LYS A 32 2.22 11.46 -6.29
N ASN A 33 1.14 10.77 -6.62
CA ASN A 33 -0.18 11.01 -6.04
C ASN A 33 -0.23 10.65 -4.56
N ILE A 34 0.40 9.53 -4.17
CA ILE A 34 0.54 9.15 -2.76
C ILE A 34 1.26 10.25 -1.99
N TYR A 35 2.37 10.77 -2.52
CA TYR A 35 3.15 11.83 -1.88
C TYR A 35 2.40 13.16 -1.83
N LYS A 36 1.65 13.49 -2.88
CA LYS A 36 0.79 14.68 -2.86
C LYS A 36 -0.26 14.58 -1.75
N GLU A 37 -0.94 13.45 -1.67
CA GLU A 37 -1.95 13.22 -0.62
C GLU A 37 -1.33 13.21 0.78
N LEU A 38 -0.13 12.66 0.93
CA LEU A 38 0.62 12.67 2.20
C LEU A 38 0.81 14.11 2.70
N LYS A 39 1.19 15.02 1.82
CA LYS A 39 1.35 16.44 2.13
C LYS A 39 0.02 17.11 2.42
N ASP A 40 -0.99 16.88 1.59
CA ASP A 40 -2.30 17.52 1.72
C ASP A 40 -3.09 17.01 2.93
N ASP A 41 -2.95 15.71 3.29
CA ASP A 41 -3.67 15.08 4.39
C ASP A 41 -3.05 15.39 5.77
N ILE A 42 -1.75 15.24 5.91
CA ILE A 42 -1.06 15.30 7.22
C ILE A 42 0.17 16.22 7.24
N SER A 43 0.34 17.05 6.23
CA SER A 43 1.41 18.05 6.15
C SER A 43 2.83 17.46 6.24
N VAL A 44 3.02 16.23 5.79
CA VAL A 44 4.32 15.59 5.71
C VAL A 44 4.94 15.88 4.34
N GLU A 45 6.13 16.49 4.34
CA GLU A 45 6.87 16.71 3.10
C GLU A 45 7.39 15.37 2.55
N PRO A 46 7.13 15.07 1.27
CA PRO A 46 7.62 13.85 0.66
C PRO A 46 9.14 13.90 0.44
N PRO A 47 9.81 12.75 0.42
CA PRO A 47 11.23 12.69 0.08
C PRO A 47 11.44 12.95 -1.42
N ASN A 48 12.72 13.10 -1.80
CA ASN A 48 13.10 13.24 -3.20
C ASN A 48 13.26 11.91 -3.95
N HIS A 49 12.93 10.80 -3.32
CA HIS A 49 13.08 9.44 -3.85
C HIS A 49 11.78 8.63 -3.70
N ALA A 50 11.76 7.45 -4.28
CA ALA A 50 10.61 6.55 -4.31
C ALA A 50 10.72 5.34 -3.38
N ASN A 51 11.69 5.33 -2.45
CA ASN A 51 11.93 4.19 -1.56
C ASN A 51 11.12 4.34 -0.26
N LEU A 52 10.22 3.39 0.01
CA LEU A 52 9.30 3.37 1.15
C LEU A 52 9.76 2.46 2.30
N THR A 53 11.03 2.08 2.34
CA THR A 53 11.56 1.19 3.37
C THR A 53 11.30 1.71 4.80
N ASP A 54 11.30 3.03 5.01
CA ASP A 54 11.02 3.61 6.33
C ASP A 54 9.61 3.26 6.83
N TRP A 55 8.63 3.16 5.93
CA TRP A 55 7.29 2.69 6.29
C TRP A 55 7.29 1.22 6.69
N ALA A 56 8.02 0.37 5.95
CA ALA A 56 8.13 -1.05 6.28
C ALA A 56 8.76 -1.26 7.65
N LYS A 57 9.76 -0.46 8.02
CA LYS A 57 10.43 -0.52 9.34
C LYS A 57 9.49 -0.21 10.49
N GLN A 58 8.40 0.49 10.27
CA GLN A 58 7.39 0.78 11.27
C GLN A 58 6.31 -0.32 11.39
N GLY A 59 6.43 -1.40 10.63
CA GLY A 59 5.47 -2.51 10.65
C GLY A 59 4.35 -2.40 9.62
N ILE A 60 4.50 -1.58 8.60
CA ILE A 60 3.56 -1.56 7.48
C ILE A 60 3.94 -2.67 6.50
N LEU A 61 3.09 -3.69 6.41
CA LEU A 61 3.20 -4.71 5.38
C LEU A 61 2.68 -4.13 4.05
N MET A 62 3.58 -3.87 3.12
CA MET A 62 3.24 -3.40 1.77
C MET A 62 3.28 -4.60 0.81
N LEU A 63 2.12 -5.22 0.64
CA LEU A 63 1.98 -6.47 -0.09
C LEU A 63 1.28 -6.24 -1.43
N ASN A 64 1.89 -6.67 -2.54
CA ASN A 64 1.18 -6.80 -3.80
C ASN A 64 0.38 -8.12 -3.83
N VAL A 65 -0.78 -8.11 -4.45
CA VAL A 65 -1.61 -9.30 -4.63
C VAL A 65 -0.91 -10.31 -5.56
N VAL A 66 -0.20 -9.82 -6.57
CA VAL A 66 0.64 -10.58 -7.48
C VAL A 66 2.09 -10.14 -7.27
N LEU A 67 3.01 -11.08 -7.05
CA LEU A 67 4.38 -10.76 -6.58
C LEU A 67 5.44 -10.75 -7.68
N THR A 68 5.09 -11.13 -8.89
CA THR A 68 6.00 -11.07 -10.05
C THR A 68 5.30 -10.48 -11.26
N VAL A 69 6.09 -10.04 -12.23
CA VAL A 69 5.62 -9.47 -13.48
C VAL A 69 6.68 -9.69 -14.55
N ARG A 70 6.28 -9.83 -15.81
CA ARG A 70 7.24 -9.76 -16.93
C ARG A 70 7.64 -8.33 -17.17
N GLU A 71 8.92 -8.10 -17.46
CA GLU A 71 9.42 -6.78 -17.81
C GLU A 71 8.57 -6.13 -18.90
N GLY A 72 8.15 -4.91 -18.68
CA GLY A 72 7.36 -4.13 -19.61
C GLY A 72 5.88 -4.52 -19.74
N GLN A 73 5.39 -5.55 -19.01
CA GLN A 73 4.05 -6.10 -19.20
C GLN A 73 3.26 -6.13 -17.88
N SER A 74 2.56 -5.04 -17.59
CA SER A 74 1.69 -4.96 -16.40
C SER A 74 0.63 -6.08 -16.42
N ASN A 75 0.35 -6.62 -15.23
CA ASN A 75 -0.62 -7.72 -15.02
C ASN A 75 -0.28 -9.03 -15.74
N SER A 76 0.94 -9.20 -16.26
CA SER A 76 1.34 -10.39 -17.03
C SER A 76 1.27 -11.69 -16.23
N HIS A 77 1.36 -11.64 -14.92
CA HIS A 77 1.24 -12.82 -14.05
C HIS A 77 -0.06 -12.86 -13.23
N LYS A 78 -1.02 -12.01 -13.55
CA LYS A 78 -2.36 -12.07 -12.97
C LYS A 78 -3.03 -13.41 -13.26
N ASN A 79 -3.71 -13.98 -12.26
CA ASN A 79 -4.39 -15.28 -12.36
C ASN A 79 -3.44 -16.46 -12.68
N ARG A 80 -2.20 -16.39 -12.24
CA ARG A 80 -1.18 -17.42 -12.42
C ARG A 80 -0.79 -18.14 -11.12
N GLY A 81 -1.54 -17.93 -10.04
CA GLY A 81 -1.35 -18.63 -8.76
C GLY A 81 -0.88 -17.79 -7.58
N TRP A 82 -0.30 -16.61 -7.80
CA TRP A 82 0.12 -15.73 -6.70
C TRP A 82 -1.03 -15.35 -5.78
N GLU A 83 -2.23 -15.16 -6.31
CA GLU A 83 -3.40 -14.74 -5.55
C GLU A 83 -3.75 -15.73 -4.43
N ASN A 84 -3.61 -17.03 -4.66
CA ASN A 84 -3.82 -18.03 -3.62
C ASN A 84 -2.84 -17.86 -2.46
N PHE A 85 -1.56 -17.63 -2.78
CA PHE A 85 -0.52 -17.42 -1.79
C PHE A 85 -0.72 -16.13 -1.00
N THR A 86 -0.98 -15.02 -1.69
CA THR A 86 -1.18 -13.72 -1.02
C THR A 86 -2.49 -13.66 -0.24
N ASP A 87 -3.53 -14.36 -0.66
CA ASP A 87 -4.76 -14.53 0.11
C ASP A 87 -4.48 -15.24 1.45
N GLU A 88 -3.61 -16.25 1.47
CA GLU A 88 -3.19 -16.90 2.71
C GLU A 88 -2.40 -15.95 3.63
N ILE A 89 -1.56 -15.08 3.08
CA ILE A 89 -0.88 -14.03 3.87
C ILE A 89 -1.92 -13.09 4.49
N ILE A 90 -2.92 -12.66 3.73
CA ILE A 90 -4.01 -11.81 4.24
C ILE A 90 -4.78 -12.51 5.36
N ARG A 91 -5.11 -13.79 5.19
CA ARG A 91 -5.78 -14.59 6.24
C ARG A 91 -4.93 -14.71 7.49
N LEU A 92 -3.62 -14.90 7.34
CA LEU A 92 -2.69 -14.97 8.47
C LEU A 92 -2.64 -13.64 9.24
N VAL A 93 -2.58 -12.52 8.55
CA VAL A 93 -2.66 -11.18 9.16
C VAL A 93 -4.02 -10.99 9.84
N ASN A 94 -5.11 -11.41 9.19
CA ASN A 94 -6.45 -11.36 9.76
C ASN A 94 -6.59 -12.19 11.05
N SER A 95 -5.81 -13.24 11.23
CA SER A 95 -5.84 -14.08 12.43
C SER A 95 -5.19 -13.45 13.67
N LYS A 96 -4.51 -12.32 13.51
CA LYS A 96 -3.88 -11.61 14.64
C LYS A 96 -4.93 -11.16 15.65
N LYS A 97 -4.58 -11.23 16.93
CA LYS A 97 -5.47 -10.78 18.03
C LYS A 97 -5.55 -9.26 18.09
N GLU A 98 -4.44 -8.60 17.86
CA GLU A 98 -4.36 -7.14 17.82
C GLU A 98 -5.05 -6.59 16.58
N THR A 99 -5.73 -5.47 16.70
CA THR A 99 -6.33 -4.77 15.56
C THR A 99 -5.28 -4.40 14.52
N VAL A 100 -5.53 -4.79 13.28
CA VAL A 100 -4.76 -4.39 12.11
C VAL A 100 -5.61 -3.46 11.26
N VAL A 101 -5.01 -2.41 10.73
CA VAL A 101 -5.66 -1.53 9.76
C VAL A 101 -5.27 -1.99 8.35
N PHE A 102 -6.27 -2.42 7.60
CA PHE A 102 -6.10 -2.83 6.20
C PHE A 102 -6.39 -1.65 5.30
N VAL A 103 -5.39 -1.16 4.59
CA VAL A 103 -5.52 -0.07 3.62
C VAL A 103 -5.67 -0.68 2.23
N LEU A 104 -6.84 -0.48 1.62
CA LEU A 104 -7.24 -1.12 0.36
C LEU A 104 -7.51 -0.05 -0.68
N TRP A 105 -6.55 0.18 -1.58
CA TRP A 105 -6.66 1.16 -2.65
C TRP A 105 -7.01 0.50 -3.98
N GLY A 106 -8.18 0.84 -4.48
CA GLY A 106 -8.71 0.35 -5.74
C GLY A 106 -9.51 -0.95 -5.61
N LYS A 107 -10.29 -1.23 -6.64
CA LYS A 107 -11.22 -2.37 -6.64
C LYS A 107 -10.53 -3.73 -6.46
N PRO A 108 -9.38 -4.03 -7.10
CA PRO A 108 -8.71 -5.33 -6.89
C PRO A 108 -8.31 -5.58 -5.43
N ALA A 109 -7.82 -4.56 -4.71
CA ALA A 109 -7.54 -4.68 -3.29
C ALA A 109 -8.82 -4.83 -2.46
N GLN A 110 -9.85 -4.06 -2.78
CA GLN A 110 -11.14 -4.11 -2.08
C GLN A 110 -11.86 -5.45 -2.23
N LYS A 111 -11.60 -6.23 -3.27
CA LYS A 111 -12.09 -7.60 -3.43
C LYS A 111 -11.59 -8.55 -2.34
N LYS A 112 -10.56 -8.17 -1.58
CA LYS A 112 -10.03 -8.97 -0.46
C LYS A 112 -10.78 -8.75 0.85
N THR A 113 -11.74 -7.81 0.89
CA THR A 113 -12.58 -7.55 2.06
C THR A 113 -13.21 -8.80 2.68
N PRO A 114 -13.72 -9.79 1.92
CA PRO A 114 -14.26 -11.02 2.50
C PRO A 114 -13.26 -11.83 3.34
N LEU A 115 -11.96 -11.61 3.19
CA LEU A 115 -10.92 -12.29 3.97
C LEU A 115 -10.65 -11.61 5.31
N ILE A 116 -11.26 -10.45 5.58
CA ILE A 116 -10.96 -9.59 6.71
C ILE A 116 -12.15 -9.54 7.65
N ASP A 117 -11.92 -9.81 8.94
CA ASP A 117 -12.92 -9.66 10.00
C ASP A 117 -13.02 -8.19 10.42
N ALA A 118 -14.01 -7.48 9.90
CA ALA A 118 -14.23 -6.06 10.17
C ALA A 118 -14.71 -5.77 11.60
N GLN A 119 -15.06 -6.77 12.39
CA GLN A 119 -15.37 -6.59 13.82
C GLN A 119 -14.09 -6.46 14.66
N ARG A 120 -13.01 -7.10 14.23
CA ARG A 120 -11.71 -7.08 14.93
C ARG A 120 -10.71 -6.12 14.32
N HIS A 121 -10.73 -5.97 13.02
CA HIS A 121 -9.81 -5.13 12.26
C HIS A 121 -10.55 -3.96 11.64
N VAL A 122 -9.80 -2.97 11.17
CA VAL A 122 -10.34 -1.78 10.50
C VAL A 122 -9.94 -1.81 9.03
N ILE A 123 -10.88 -1.50 8.14
CA ILE A 123 -10.65 -1.39 6.71
C ILE A 123 -10.75 0.09 6.31
N VAL A 124 -9.67 0.61 5.72
CA VAL A 124 -9.62 1.95 5.12
C VAL A 124 -9.60 1.76 3.61
N GLN A 125 -10.74 2.01 2.97
CA GLN A 125 -10.89 1.88 1.52
C GLN A 125 -10.71 3.23 0.83
N GLY A 126 -10.20 3.21 -0.39
CA GLY A 126 -10.08 4.37 -1.25
C GLY A 126 -9.86 4.01 -2.70
N ALA A 127 -9.91 5.00 -3.57
CA ALA A 127 -9.56 4.83 -4.96
C ALA A 127 -8.08 4.46 -5.12
N HIS A 128 -7.72 3.85 -6.24
CA HIS A 128 -6.32 3.58 -6.57
C HIS A 128 -5.56 4.91 -6.79
N PRO A 129 -4.29 5.03 -6.35
CA PRO A 129 -3.52 6.27 -6.52
C PRO A 129 -3.06 6.55 -7.96
N SER A 130 -3.28 5.64 -8.91
CA SER A 130 -2.97 5.87 -10.31
C SER A 130 -3.64 7.14 -10.84
N PRO A 131 -2.94 7.94 -11.69
CA PRO A 131 -3.55 9.07 -12.38
C PRO A 131 -4.75 8.69 -13.27
N LEU A 132 -4.86 7.43 -13.66
CA LEU A 132 -5.98 6.91 -14.45
C LEU A 132 -7.24 6.68 -13.63
N ALA A 133 -7.13 6.62 -12.31
CA ALA A 133 -8.26 6.52 -11.39
C ALA A 133 -8.59 7.88 -10.81
N ARG A 134 -9.86 8.04 -10.35
CA ARG A 134 -10.32 9.27 -9.71
C ARG A 134 -10.66 9.01 -8.25
N GLY A 135 -10.48 10.01 -7.38
CA GLY A 135 -10.94 9.99 -6.00
C GLY A 135 -9.89 9.63 -4.96
N PHE A 136 -8.63 9.38 -5.34
CA PHE A 136 -7.56 9.17 -4.38
C PHE A 136 -7.18 10.46 -3.66
N LEU A 137 -6.92 11.54 -4.41
CA LEU A 137 -6.59 12.84 -3.82
C LEU A 137 -7.80 13.38 -3.06
N GLY A 138 -7.58 13.80 -1.82
CA GLY A 138 -8.63 14.25 -0.90
C GLY A 138 -9.29 13.13 -0.09
N SER A 139 -8.91 11.87 -0.30
CA SER A 139 -9.47 10.73 0.44
C SER A 139 -8.92 10.61 1.87
N ARG A 140 -7.81 11.27 2.19
CA ARG A 140 -7.20 11.34 3.52
C ARG A 140 -6.88 9.98 4.16
N PRO A 141 -6.22 9.06 3.43
CA PRO A 141 -6.02 7.70 3.92
C PRO A 141 -5.04 7.64 5.09
N PHE A 142 -4.08 8.54 5.18
CA PHE A 142 -3.04 8.54 6.21
C PHE A 142 -3.60 8.95 7.57
N SER A 143 -4.36 10.04 7.63
CA SER A 143 -5.02 10.48 8.87
C SER A 143 -6.07 9.47 9.32
N LYS A 144 -6.83 8.90 8.40
CA LYS A 144 -7.82 7.84 8.71
C LYS A 144 -7.16 6.59 9.27
N THR A 145 -6.03 6.17 8.72
CA THR A 145 -5.26 5.03 9.22
C THR A 145 -4.74 5.30 10.63
N ASN A 146 -4.15 6.45 10.86
CA ASN A 146 -3.65 6.83 12.19
C ASN A 146 -4.77 6.93 13.22
N GLN A 147 -5.92 7.50 12.85
CA GLN A 147 -7.07 7.56 13.74
C GLN A 147 -7.54 6.16 14.14
N ALA A 148 -7.62 5.24 13.19
CA ALA A 148 -7.99 3.85 13.47
C ALA A 148 -6.98 3.14 14.38
N LEU A 149 -5.68 3.36 14.15
CA LEU A 149 -4.62 2.79 14.98
C LEU A 149 -4.66 3.34 16.42
N GLU A 150 -4.85 4.64 16.57
CA GLU A 150 -4.96 5.28 17.90
C GLU A 150 -6.20 4.79 18.64
N ASN A 151 -7.35 4.70 17.98
CA ASN A 151 -8.59 4.19 18.56
C ASN A 151 -8.44 2.73 19.02
N ALA A 152 -7.58 1.95 18.37
CA ALA A 152 -7.27 0.57 18.73
C ALA A 152 -6.14 0.42 19.76
N GLY A 153 -5.57 1.53 20.25
CA GLY A 153 -4.46 1.50 21.20
C GLY A 153 -3.13 1.05 20.60
N ARG A 154 -2.99 1.10 19.25
CA ARG A 154 -1.81 0.62 18.53
C ARG A 154 -0.75 1.70 18.31
N GLY A 155 -1.09 2.98 18.52
CA GLY A 155 -0.24 4.12 18.20
C GLY A 155 -0.21 4.48 16.72
N ALA A 156 0.00 5.76 16.43
CA ALA A 156 0.05 6.28 15.07
C ALA A 156 1.33 5.86 14.33
N ILE A 157 1.25 5.78 13.00
CA ILE A 157 2.42 5.68 12.12
C ILE A 157 3.02 7.07 11.93
N ASP A 158 4.33 7.15 12.00
CA ASP A 158 5.10 8.30 11.50
C ASP A 158 5.35 8.13 10.00
N TRP A 159 4.57 8.83 9.18
CA TRP A 159 4.62 8.69 7.73
C TRP A 159 5.80 9.39 7.07
N ARG A 160 6.65 10.08 7.85
CA ARG A 160 7.83 10.76 7.31
C ARG A 160 8.85 9.75 6.78
N ILE A 161 9.44 10.09 5.64
CA ILE A 161 10.45 9.27 4.96
C ILE A 161 11.73 10.12 4.89
N LYS A 162 12.85 9.56 5.30
CA LYS A 162 14.15 10.23 5.25
C LYS A 162 14.70 10.23 3.83
N ASP A 163 15.36 11.32 3.47
CA ASP A 163 16.08 11.43 2.19
C ASP A 163 17.25 10.45 2.07
#